data_7c78f5a4b60e578824c0717438788965
#
_entry.id   7c78f5a4b60e578824c0717438788965
#
_cell.length_a   1.000
_cell.length_b   1.000
_cell.length_c   1.000
_cell.angle_alpha   90.00
_cell.angle_beta   90.00
_cell.angle_gamma   90.00
#
_symmetry.space_group_name_H-M   'P 1'
#
loop_
_entity.id
_entity.type
_entity.pdbx_description
1 polymer ?
#
loop_
_entity_poly.entity_id
_entity_poly.type
_entity_poly.pdbx_seq_one_letter_code
_entity_poly.pdbx_strand_id
1 'polypeptide(L)'
;MKIKTIPAAIVLICLVAACTTPARLYNHGDYYRATMASVKRLRTKPDDTKVQEILQKSYPMAISNLQSSIDKLQLSGDPDKYYSIVKMYNMLNAM
;
A
#
# COMPACT_ATOMS: atom_id res chain seq x y z
N MET A 1 -5.18 -33.27 20.63
CA MET A 1 -5.57 -33.20 19.23
C MET A 1 -5.99 -31.80 18.79
N LYS A 2 -6.77 -31.08 19.59
CA LYS A 2 -7.16 -29.71 19.28
C LYS A 2 -5.97 -28.74 19.23
N ILE A 3 -4.91 -29.05 19.96
CA ILE A 3 -3.69 -28.24 20.02
C ILE A 3 -2.93 -28.26 18.71
N LYS A 4 -3.06 -29.33 17.91
CA LYS A 4 -2.38 -29.44 16.60
C LYS A 4 -3.06 -28.65 15.50
N THR A 5 -4.36 -28.39 15.60
CA THR A 5 -5.12 -27.62 14.63
C THR A 5 -4.90 -26.11 14.76
N ILE A 6 -4.73 -25.62 16.00
CA ILE A 6 -4.51 -24.20 16.27
C ILE A 6 -3.21 -23.69 15.66
N PRO A 7 -2.04 -24.35 15.85
CA PRO A 7 -0.79 -23.93 15.20
C PRO A 7 -0.86 -23.93 13.68
N ALA A 8 -1.54 -24.91 13.09
CA ALA A 8 -1.70 -24.99 11.65
C ALA A 8 -2.53 -23.82 11.11
N ALA A 9 -3.59 -23.41 11.82
CA ALA A 9 -4.41 -22.26 11.44
C ALA A 9 -3.61 -20.95 11.54
N ILE A 10 -2.81 -20.79 12.57
CA ILE A 10 -1.94 -19.62 12.76
C ILE A 10 -0.91 -19.54 11.64
N VAL A 11 -0.27 -20.67 11.29
CA VAL A 11 0.69 -20.73 10.20
C VAL A 11 0.04 -20.33 8.88
N LEU A 12 -1.18 -20.79 8.62
CA LEU A 12 -1.91 -20.46 7.41
C LEU A 12 -2.21 -18.95 7.33
N ILE A 13 -2.60 -18.34 8.43
CA ILE A 13 -2.84 -16.89 8.52
C ILE A 13 -1.54 -16.12 8.25
N CYS A 14 -0.42 -16.56 8.81
CA CYS A 14 0.90 -15.96 8.58
C CYS A 14 1.31 -16.06 7.11
N LEU A 15 1.01 -17.16 6.44
CA LEU A 15 1.30 -17.34 5.01
C LEU A 15 0.49 -16.37 4.16
N VAL A 16 -0.79 -16.17 4.48
CA VAL A 16 -1.65 -15.20 3.79
C VAL A 16 -1.11 -13.79 3.98
N ALA A 17 -0.71 -13.43 5.21
CA ALA A 17 -0.11 -12.13 5.50
C ALA A 17 1.21 -11.94 4.75
N ALA A 18 2.04 -13.01 4.66
CA ALA A 18 3.32 -12.97 3.96
C ALA A 18 3.14 -12.81 2.44
N CYS A 19 1.99 -13.15 1.89
CA CYS A 19 1.70 -12.95 0.47
C CYS A 19 1.48 -11.48 0.11
N THR A 20 1.31 -10.59 1.08
CA THR A 20 1.13 -9.16 0.85
C THR A 20 2.49 -8.46 0.79
N THR A 21 3.28 -8.78 -0.23
CA THR A 21 4.60 -8.19 -0.44
C THR A 21 4.48 -6.90 -1.27
N PRO A 22 5.47 -5.98 -1.18
CA PRO A 22 5.49 -4.80 -2.03
C PRO A 22 5.37 -5.11 -3.52
N ALA A 23 6.06 -6.16 -3.99
CA ALA A 23 6.01 -6.58 -5.39
C ALA A 23 4.59 -6.96 -5.81
N ARG A 24 3.89 -7.70 -4.96
CA ARG A 24 2.53 -8.15 -5.25
C ARG A 24 1.56 -6.96 -5.30
N LEU A 25 1.69 -6.04 -4.36
CA LEU A 25 0.87 -4.83 -4.35
C LEU A 25 1.12 -4.00 -5.61
N TYR A 26 2.39 -3.85 -6.01
CA TYR A 26 2.74 -3.14 -7.23
C TYR A 26 2.12 -3.81 -8.46
N ASN A 27 2.21 -5.13 -8.57
CA ASN A 27 1.68 -5.88 -9.71
C ASN A 27 0.15 -5.80 -9.80
N HIS A 28 -0.52 -5.62 -8.67
CA HIS A 28 -1.98 -5.44 -8.64
C HIS A 28 -2.41 -3.99 -8.87
N GLY A 29 -1.48 -3.08 -9.08
CA GLY A 29 -1.80 -1.68 -9.30
C GLY A 29 -2.08 -0.88 -8.04
N ASP A 30 -1.85 -1.46 -6.86
CA ASP A 30 -2.04 -0.79 -5.58
C ASP A 30 -0.74 -0.06 -5.20
N TYR A 31 -0.47 1.03 -5.91
CA TYR A 31 0.81 1.73 -5.82
C TYR A 31 1.01 2.42 -4.49
N TYR A 32 -0.06 2.96 -3.90
CA TYR A 32 0.03 3.61 -2.60
C TYR A 32 0.49 2.61 -1.53
N ARG A 33 -0.19 1.45 -1.45
CA ARG A 33 0.15 0.43 -0.48
C ARG A 33 1.50 -0.21 -0.76
N ALA A 34 1.85 -0.36 -2.05
CA ALA A 34 3.18 -0.86 -2.44
C ALA A 34 4.27 0.09 -1.95
N THR A 35 4.08 1.40 -2.09
CA THR A 35 5.01 2.41 -1.60
C THR A 35 5.16 2.35 -0.08
N MET A 36 4.04 2.31 0.65
CA MET A 36 4.07 2.25 2.11
C MET A 36 4.71 0.96 2.62
N ALA A 37 4.40 -0.17 1.99
CA ALA A 37 4.99 -1.46 2.34
C ALA A 37 6.49 -1.49 2.05
N SER A 38 6.93 -0.87 0.96
CA SER A 38 8.35 -0.77 0.61
C SER A 38 9.12 0.05 1.64
N VAL A 39 8.58 1.19 2.04
CA VAL A 39 9.21 2.04 3.06
C VAL A 39 9.33 1.28 4.37
N LYS A 40 8.27 0.60 4.79
CA LYS A 40 8.27 -0.19 6.02
C LYS A 40 9.33 -1.29 5.99
N ARG A 41 9.45 -1.98 4.86
CA ARG A 41 10.44 -3.05 4.72
C ARG A 41 11.86 -2.52 4.72
N LEU A 42 12.10 -1.39 4.06
CA LEU A 42 13.43 -0.78 4.00
C LEU A 42 13.90 -0.25 5.35
N ARG A 43 13.00 0.03 6.28
CA ARG A 43 13.37 0.39 7.65
C ARG A 43 14.06 -0.76 8.38
N THR A 44 13.67 -2.00 8.06
CA THR A 44 14.25 -3.20 8.68
C THR A 44 15.37 -3.79 7.82
N LYS A 45 15.28 -3.68 6.51
CA LYS A 45 16.26 -4.21 5.55
C LYS A 45 16.57 -3.16 4.49
N PRO A 46 17.40 -2.16 4.81
CA PRO A 46 17.71 -1.09 3.85
C PRO A 46 18.46 -1.58 2.60
N ASP A 47 19.08 -2.77 2.66
CA ASP A 47 19.85 -3.35 1.55
C ASP A 47 19.00 -4.13 0.55
N ASP A 48 17.69 -4.23 0.74
CA ASP A 48 16.81 -4.98 -0.12
C ASP A 48 16.62 -4.25 -1.45
N THR A 49 17.44 -4.61 -2.44
CA THR A 49 17.48 -3.95 -3.74
C THR A 49 16.18 -4.11 -4.52
N LYS A 50 15.50 -5.25 -4.38
CA LYS A 50 14.21 -5.48 -5.05
C LYS A 50 13.14 -4.53 -4.52
N VAL A 51 13.10 -4.31 -3.22
CA VAL A 51 12.14 -3.40 -2.59
C VAL A 51 12.48 -1.95 -2.92
N GLN A 52 13.78 -1.59 -2.98
CA GLN A 52 14.21 -0.26 -3.44
C GLN A 52 13.71 0.02 -4.85
N GLU A 53 13.81 -0.96 -5.75
CA GLU A 53 13.33 -0.82 -7.12
C GLU A 53 11.82 -0.64 -7.16
N ILE A 54 11.08 -1.42 -6.39
CA ILE A 54 9.62 -1.29 -6.30
C ILE A 54 9.23 0.09 -5.78
N LEU A 55 9.92 0.59 -4.76
CA LEU A 55 9.67 1.92 -4.22
C LEU A 55 9.87 3.00 -5.29
N GLN A 56 10.97 2.92 -6.06
CA GLN A 56 11.26 3.86 -7.11
C GLN A 56 10.19 3.88 -8.21
N LYS A 57 9.58 2.73 -8.47
CA LYS A 57 8.52 2.60 -9.48
C LYS A 57 7.14 2.96 -8.93
N SER A 58 6.83 2.55 -7.71
CA SER A 58 5.50 2.72 -7.14
C SER A 58 5.24 4.14 -6.63
N TYR A 59 6.26 4.81 -6.10
CA TYR A 59 6.11 6.13 -5.50
C TYR A 59 5.52 7.16 -6.48
N PRO A 60 6.12 7.37 -7.68
CA PRO A 60 5.56 8.33 -8.64
C PRO A 60 4.17 7.91 -9.13
N MET A 61 3.92 6.61 -9.27
CA MET A 61 2.60 6.12 -9.68
C MET A 61 1.55 6.39 -8.60
N ALA A 62 1.91 6.19 -7.34
CA ALA A 62 1.01 6.47 -6.23
C ALA A 62 0.65 7.95 -6.16
N ILE A 63 1.62 8.83 -6.31
CA ILE A 63 1.40 10.28 -6.32
C ILE A 63 0.49 10.65 -7.48
N SER A 64 0.77 10.15 -8.68
CA SER A 64 -0.02 10.44 -9.88
C SER A 64 -1.48 9.99 -9.71
N ASN A 65 -1.70 8.81 -9.16
CA ASN A 65 -3.05 8.28 -8.94
C ASN A 65 -3.83 9.10 -7.92
N LEU A 66 -3.17 9.51 -6.83
CA LEU A 66 -3.82 10.32 -5.81
C LEU A 66 -4.15 11.72 -6.35
N GLN A 67 -3.26 12.33 -7.11
CA GLN A 67 -3.52 13.62 -7.74
C GLN A 67 -4.68 13.54 -8.71
N SER A 68 -4.73 12.50 -9.55
CA SER A 68 -5.84 12.29 -10.48
C SER A 68 -7.16 12.13 -9.74
N SER A 69 -7.16 11.42 -8.63
CA SER A 69 -8.35 11.22 -7.82
C SER A 69 -8.81 12.51 -7.17
N ILE A 70 -7.87 13.33 -6.68
CA ILE A 70 -8.18 14.65 -6.12
C ILE A 70 -8.78 15.55 -7.19
N ASP A 71 -8.19 15.58 -8.39
CA ASP A 71 -8.67 16.39 -9.49
C ASP A 71 -10.09 16.00 -9.89
N LYS A 72 -10.38 14.71 -9.96
CA LYS A 72 -11.72 14.21 -10.26
C LYS A 72 -12.72 14.62 -9.19
N LEU A 73 -12.34 14.56 -7.92
CA LEU A 73 -13.21 14.95 -6.81
C LEU A 73 -13.49 16.46 -6.83
N GLN A 74 -12.51 17.28 -7.19
CA GLN A 74 -12.70 18.73 -7.29
C GLN A 74 -13.74 19.10 -8.35
N LEU A 75 -13.82 18.28 -9.42
CA LEU A 75 -14.80 18.49 -10.48
C LEU A 75 -16.15 17.85 -10.17
N SER A 76 -16.23 17.05 -9.12
CA SER A 76 -17.45 16.37 -8.70
C SER A 76 -18.41 17.32 -7.99
N GLY A 77 -19.69 17.09 -8.13
CA GLY A 77 -20.72 17.80 -7.38
C GLY A 77 -21.09 17.15 -6.05
N ASP A 78 -20.32 16.16 -5.61
CA ASP A 78 -20.58 15.42 -4.38
C ASP A 78 -20.33 16.30 -3.15
N PRO A 79 -21.30 16.43 -2.23
CA PRO A 79 -21.11 17.24 -1.02
C PRO A 79 -20.01 16.69 -0.10
N ASP A 80 -19.70 15.38 -0.16
CA ASP A 80 -18.67 14.76 0.64
C ASP A 80 -17.28 14.86 0.02
N LYS A 81 -17.14 15.52 -1.12
CA LYS A 81 -15.86 15.61 -1.84
C LYS A 81 -14.73 16.20 -1.01
N TYR A 82 -15.02 17.19 -0.18
CA TYR A 82 -13.99 17.84 0.63
C TYR A 82 -13.38 16.89 1.65
N TYR A 83 -14.20 16.06 2.26
CA TYR A 83 -13.71 15.05 3.19
C TYR A 83 -12.77 14.06 2.48
N SER A 84 -13.17 13.60 1.30
CA SER A 84 -12.36 12.67 0.50
C SER A 84 -11.07 13.31 0.02
N ILE A 85 -11.12 14.59 -0.39
CA ILE A 85 -9.93 15.34 -0.81
C ILE A 85 -8.94 15.47 0.34
N VAL A 86 -9.41 15.86 1.53
CA VAL A 86 -8.54 15.97 2.71
C VAL A 86 -7.90 14.63 3.05
N LYS A 87 -8.67 13.55 2.98
CA LYS A 87 -8.16 12.20 3.21
C LYS A 87 -7.04 11.86 2.23
N MET A 88 -7.20 12.18 0.95
CA MET A 88 -6.20 11.89 -0.08
C MET A 88 -4.94 12.74 0.09
N TYR A 89 -5.07 14.01 0.48
CA TYR A 89 -3.90 14.83 0.80
C TYR A 89 -3.14 14.28 2.00
N ASN A 90 -3.85 13.77 3.00
CA ASN A 90 -3.21 13.10 4.13
C ASN A 90 -2.44 11.85 3.69
N MET A 91 -2.97 11.11 2.73
CA MET A 91 -2.29 9.95 2.16
C MET A 91 -1.02 10.37 1.41
N LEU A 92 -1.07 11.47 0.66
CA LEU A 92 0.11 12.01 -0.02
C LEU A 92 1.18 12.43 0.98
N ASN A 93 0.78 13.10 2.05
CA ASN A 93 1.71 13.56 3.08
C ASN A 93 2.34 12.39 3.85
N ALA A 94 1.64 11.26 3.95
CA ALA A 94 2.16 10.08 4.63
C ALA A 94 3.26 9.37 3.84
N MET A 95 3.32 9.58 2.53
CA MET A 95 4.37 9.04 1.68
C MET A 95 5.61 9.92 1.72
#